data_e50967e9a190d4b381fd46a8d5bccdb2
#
_entry.id   e50967e9a190d4b381fd46a8d5bccdb2
#
_cell.length_a   1.000
_cell.length_b   1.000
_cell.length_c   1.000
_cell.angle_alpha   90.00
_cell.angle_beta   90.00
_cell.angle_gamma   90.00
#
_symmetry.space_group_name_H-M   'P 1'
#
loop_
_entity.id
_entity.type
_entity.pdbx_description
1 polymer ?
#
loop_
_entity_poly.entity_id
_entity_poly.type
_entity_poly.pdbx_seq_one_letter_code
_entity_poly.pdbx_strand_id
1 'polypeptide(L)'
;MAKVLLLNGSPHPAGCTAEALAEMVRTFTEEGIETEVIQVGGKDIRGCIACGRCETIGKCVFDDLVNETALKFKEADGLVIGSPVYYGSPNGTLLAFLDRLFYSSDSSWKHMKVGAAVVSCRRGGNTASFDVLNKYFTISGMPVASSTYWNQVHGFSAEDVKKDLEGLQTMRNLARNMAFMIRAFADAKETYGLPKAEKDCFTSFPDGK
;
A
#
# COMPACT_ATOMS: atom_id res chain seq x y z
N MET A 1 -0.52 16.90 11.22
CA MET A 1 -1.41 15.77 11.56
C MET A 1 -0.91 14.57 10.75
N ALA A 2 -0.86 13.38 11.33
CA ALA A 2 -0.41 12.20 10.60
C ALA A 2 -1.40 11.83 9.50
N LYS A 3 -0.88 11.35 8.37
CA LYS A 3 -1.68 11.08 7.16
C LYS A 3 -1.42 9.68 6.62
N VAL A 4 -2.47 8.96 6.24
CA VAL A 4 -2.40 7.67 5.54
C VAL A 4 -3.04 7.78 4.17
N LEU A 5 -2.31 7.34 3.15
CA LEU A 5 -2.80 7.21 1.79
C LEU A 5 -3.35 5.80 1.58
N LEU A 6 -4.54 5.67 1.00
CA LEU A 6 -5.16 4.38 0.69
C LEU A 6 -5.36 4.25 -0.82
N LEU A 7 -4.87 3.17 -1.41
CA LEU A 7 -5.04 2.87 -2.84
C LEU A 7 -6.15 1.84 -3.02
N ASN A 8 -7.21 2.21 -3.74
CA ASN A 8 -8.24 1.26 -4.16
C ASN A 8 -7.89 0.69 -5.53
N GLY A 9 -7.35 -0.53 -5.55
CA GLY A 9 -7.02 -1.27 -6.77
C GLY A 9 -8.21 -1.97 -7.44
N SER A 10 -9.40 -1.90 -6.85
CA SER A 10 -10.60 -2.46 -7.49
C SER A 10 -11.10 -1.55 -8.61
N PRO A 11 -11.53 -2.11 -9.77
CA PRO A 11 -12.22 -1.32 -10.81
C PRO A 11 -13.61 -0.85 -10.34
N HIS A 12 -14.11 -1.40 -9.25
CA HIS A 12 -15.40 -1.04 -8.64
C HIS A 12 -15.17 -0.09 -7.47
N PRO A 13 -15.46 1.23 -7.62
CA PRO A 13 -15.19 2.22 -6.59
C PRO A 13 -16.04 2.05 -5.31
N ALA A 14 -17.13 1.28 -5.39
CA ALA A 14 -18.01 0.94 -4.27
C ALA A 14 -18.14 -0.58 -4.07
N GLY A 15 -17.10 -1.36 -4.41
CA GLY A 15 -17.08 -2.82 -4.28
C GLY A 15 -16.50 -3.30 -2.94
N CYS A 16 -16.20 -4.61 -2.87
CA CYS A 16 -15.67 -5.26 -1.66
C CYS A 16 -14.40 -4.60 -1.11
N THR A 17 -13.44 -4.29 -2.00
CA THR A 17 -12.18 -3.61 -1.59
C THR A 17 -12.47 -2.23 -1.01
N ALA A 18 -13.38 -1.48 -1.64
CA ALA A 18 -13.76 -0.15 -1.17
C ALA A 18 -14.40 -0.20 0.21
N GLU A 19 -15.28 -1.18 0.51
CA GLU A 19 -15.89 -1.34 1.82
C GLU A 19 -14.85 -1.68 2.90
N ALA A 20 -13.87 -2.56 2.60
CA ALA A 20 -12.77 -2.84 3.51
C ALA A 20 -11.94 -1.58 3.83
N LEU A 21 -11.61 -0.79 2.80
CA LEU A 21 -10.88 0.47 2.97
C LEU A 21 -11.73 1.53 3.71
N ALA A 22 -13.04 1.57 3.47
CA ALA A 22 -13.95 2.48 4.17
C ALA A 22 -14.01 2.19 5.67
N GLU A 23 -13.97 0.90 6.08
CA GLU A 23 -13.86 0.54 7.49
C GLU A 23 -12.57 1.05 8.13
N MET A 24 -11.45 0.93 7.41
CA MET A 24 -10.18 1.50 7.88
C MET A 24 -10.23 3.03 7.98
N VAL A 25 -10.82 3.71 6.99
CA VAL A 25 -10.99 5.18 7.00
C VAL A 25 -11.78 5.63 8.22
N ARG A 26 -12.90 4.96 8.54
CA ARG A 26 -13.69 5.25 9.76
C ARG A 26 -12.82 5.15 11.01
N THR A 27 -12.08 4.04 11.13
CA THR A 27 -11.21 3.80 12.27
C THR A 27 -10.04 4.79 12.35
N PHE A 28 -9.41 5.12 11.23
CA PHE A 28 -8.37 6.16 11.20
C PHE A 28 -8.90 7.53 11.63
N THR A 29 -10.14 7.86 11.26
CA THR A 29 -10.80 9.10 11.71
C THR A 29 -11.00 9.09 13.23
N GLU A 30 -11.46 7.97 13.82
CA GLU A 30 -11.56 7.79 15.27
C GLU A 30 -10.20 7.94 15.96
N GLU A 31 -9.12 7.49 15.32
CA GLU A 31 -7.74 7.61 15.79
C GLU A 31 -7.11 8.97 15.50
N GLY A 32 -7.80 9.93 14.89
CA GLY A 32 -7.26 11.26 14.56
C GLY A 32 -6.19 11.26 13.48
N ILE A 33 -6.22 10.28 12.57
CA ILE A 33 -5.34 10.17 11.41
C ILE A 33 -6.07 10.68 10.16
N GLU A 34 -5.46 11.60 9.44
CA GLU A 34 -5.96 12.07 8.15
C GLU A 34 -5.84 10.95 7.09
N THR A 35 -6.85 10.83 6.23
CA THR A 35 -6.85 9.81 5.17
C THR A 35 -7.17 10.39 3.82
N GLU A 36 -6.57 9.83 2.78
CA GLU A 36 -6.92 10.11 1.39
C GLU A 36 -7.01 8.79 0.62
N VAL A 37 -8.13 8.56 -0.06
CA VAL A 37 -8.34 7.36 -0.89
C VAL A 37 -8.14 7.71 -2.36
N ILE A 38 -7.25 6.98 -3.04
CA ILE A 38 -7.00 7.11 -4.47
C ILE A 38 -7.57 5.89 -5.20
N GLN A 39 -8.43 6.15 -6.15
CA GLN A 39 -9.00 5.14 -7.04
C GLN A 39 -8.01 4.82 -8.17
N VAL A 40 -7.37 3.65 -8.10
CA VAL A 40 -6.42 3.16 -9.11
C VAL A 40 -7.09 2.19 -10.07
N GLY A 41 -7.88 1.26 -9.54
CA GLY A 41 -8.59 0.29 -10.38
C GLY A 41 -9.55 0.97 -11.38
N GLY A 42 -9.64 0.41 -12.57
CA GLY A 42 -10.45 0.98 -13.67
C GLY A 42 -9.81 2.15 -14.40
N LYS A 43 -8.59 2.57 -14.02
CA LYS A 43 -7.79 3.56 -14.76
C LYS A 43 -6.97 2.89 -15.86
N ASP A 44 -6.71 3.63 -16.93
CA ASP A 44 -5.78 3.18 -17.97
C ASP A 44 -4.33 3.43 -17.50
N ILE A 45 -3.76 2.43 -16.84
CA ILE A 45 -2.40 2.49 -16.29
C ILE A 45 -1.48 1.57 -17.07
N ARG A 46 -0.53 2.17 -17.78
CA ARG A 46 0.52 1.45 -18.49
C ARG A 46 1.55 0.88 -17.52
N GLY A 47 2.02 -0.35 -17.77
CA GLY A 47 3.12 -0.97 -17.02
C GLY A 47 4.46 -0.24 -17.19
N CYS A 48 5.40 -0.50 -16.30
CA CYS A 48 6.77 -0.01 -16.40
C CYS A 48 7.45 -0.56 -17.67
N ILE A 49 8.11 0.32 -18.44
CA ILE A 49 8.87 -0.04 -19.66
C ILE A 49 10.38 -0.12 -19.41
N ALA A 50 10.81 -0.10 -18.17
CA ALA A 50 12.22 -0.18 -17.76
C ALA A 50 13.15 0.84 -18.47
N CYS A 51 12.67 2.04 -18.76
CA CYS A 51 13.42 3.06 -19.50
C CYS A 51 14.50 3.79 -18.67
N GLY A 52 14.56 3.59 -17.35
CA GLY A 52 15.53 4.21 -16.43
C GLY A 52 15.39 5.73 -16.25
N ARG A 53 14.50 6.40 -16.99
CA ARG A 53 14.41 7.88 -16.98
C ARG A 53 14.10 8.47 -15.60
N CYS A 54 13.36 7.74 -14.76
CA CYS A 54 13.04 8.20 -13.41
C CYS A 54 14.27 8.42 -12.51
N GLU A 55 15.37 7.73 -12.77
CA GLU A 55 16.66 7.93 -12.05
C GLU A 55 17.23 9.33 -12.30
N THR A 56 16.97 9.92 -13.47
CA THR A 56 17.50 11.23 -13.85
C THR A 56 16.51 12.37 -13.63
N ILE A 57 15.19 12.14 -13.82
CA ILE A 57 14.18 13.18 -13.73
C ILE A 57 13.37 13.17 -12.42
N GLY A 58 13.60 12.17 -11.55
CA GLY A 58 12.94 12.04 -10.23
C GLY A 58 11.45 11.70 -10.28
N LYS A 59 10.90 11.30 -11.42
CA LYS A 59 9.51 10.90 -11.61
C LYS A 59 9.35 9.93 -12.78
N CYS A 60 8.22 9.24 -12.88
CA CYS A 60 7.94 8.41 -14.05
C CYS A 60 7.82 9.27 -15.31
N VAL A 61 8.30 8.75 -16.45
CA VAL A 61 8.23 9.43 -17.75
C VAL A 61 6.79 9.61 -18.26
N PHE A 62 5.88 8.74 -17.85
CA PHE A 62 4.45 8.86 -18.15
C PHE A 62 3.80 9.82 -17.16
N ASP A 63 3.22 10.90 -17.67
CA ASP A 63 2.57 11.91 -16.85
C ASP A 63 1.10 11.55 -16.62
N ASP A 64 0.86 10.78 -15.58
CA ASP A 64 -0.45 10.24 -15.22
C ASP A 64 -0.61 10.14 -13.69
N LEU A 65 -1.66 9.45 -13.22
CA LEU A 65 -2.00 9.24 -11.81
C LEU A 65 -0.80 8.75 -10.95
N VAL A 66 0.19 8.06 -11.54
CA VAL A 66 1.36 7.58 -10.79
C VAL A 66 2.18 8.75 -10.25
N ASN A 67 2.46 9.76 -11.09
CA ASN A 67 3.24 10.92 -10.67
C ASN A 67 2.48 11.79 -9.66
N GLU A 68 1.18 11.97 -9.85
CA GLU A 68 0.33 12.68 -8.90
C GLU A 68 0.32 11.99 -7.52
N THR A 69 0.17 10.65 -7.54
CA THR A 69 0.17 9.85 -6.31
C THR A 69 1.54 9.85 -5.62
N ALA A 70 2.64 9.86 -6.38
CA ALA A 70 3.98 9.89 -5.81
C ALA A 70 4.20 11.11 -4.90
N LEU A 71 3.69 12.28 -5.27
CA LEU A 71 3.75 13.49 -4.44
C LEU A 71 2.96 13.34 -3.14
N LYS A 72 1.74 12.79 -3.22
CA LYS A 72 0.90 12.50 -2.05
C LYS A 72 1.53 11.44 -1.14
N PHE A 73 2.14 10.41 -1.73
CA PHE A 73 2.86 9.36 -0.99
C PHE A 73 4.09 9.92 -0.26
N LYS A 74 4.79 10.89 -0.86
CA LYS A 74 5.91 11.57 -0.20
C LYS A 74 5.47 12.23 1.12
N GLU A 75 4.30 12.85 1.14
CA GLU A 75 3.76 13.58 2.30
C GLU A 75 3.07 12.68 3.33
N ALA A 76 2.64 11.47 2.96
CA ALA A 76 1.96 10.54 3.86
C ALA A 76 2.94 9.81 4.80
N ASP A 77 2.47 9.46 6.00
CA ASP A 77 3.20 8.67 7.00
C ASP A 77 2.97 7.16 6.83
N GLY A 78 1.90 6.78 6.14
CA GLY A 78 1.57 5.39 5.85
C GLY A 78 0.90 5.20 4.50
N LEU A 79 0.94 3.96 4.00
CA LEU A 79 0.33 3.55 2.74
C LEU A 79 -0.45 2.26 2.92
N VAL A 80 -1.73 2.26 2.59
CA VAL A 80 -2.57 1.06 2.48
C VAL A 80 -2.79 0.72 1.02
N ILE A 81 -2.54 -0.53 0.63
CA ILE A 81 -2.80 -1.03 -0.73
C ILE A 81 -3.94 -2.02 -0.67
N GLY A 82 -5.11 -1.65 -1.19
CA GLY A 82 -6.29 -2.50 -1.30
C GLY A 82 -6.44 -3.11 -2.69
N SER A 83 -6.66 -4.43 -2.79
CA SER A 83 -6.85 -5.12 -4.06
C SER A 83 -7.94 -6.19 -4.01
N PRO A 84 -8.75 -6.35 -5.06
CA PRO A 84 -9.48 -7.58 -5.26
C PRO A 84 -8.53 -8.68 -5.73
N VAL A 85 -8.96 -9.95 -5.58
CA VAL A 85 -8.25 -11.11 -6.12
C VAL A 85 -8.73 -11.42 -7.54
N TYR A 86 -7.82 -11.43 -8.50
CA TYR A 86 -8.05 -11.90 -9.86
C TYR A 86 -7.06 -13.02 -10.20
N TYR A 87 -7.58 -14.23 -10.49
CA TYR A 87 -6.73 -15.41 -10.78
C TYR A 87 -5.65 -15.71 -9.72
N GLY A 88 -6.00 -15.53 -8.43
CA GLY A 88 -5.06 -15.76 -7.33
C GLY A 88 -3.98 -14.68 -7.16
N SER A 89 -4.12 -13.53 -7.81
CA SER A 89 -3.19 -12.40 -7.80
C SER A 89 -3.92 -11.09 -7.56
N PRO A 90 -3.23 -10.01 -7.15
CA PRO A 90 -3.81 -8.68 -7.14
C PRO A 90 -4.22 -8.22 -8.54
N ASN A 91 -5.08 -7.21 -8.62
CA ASN A 91 -5.48 -6.59 -9.88
C ASN A 91 -4.27 -6.13 -10.70
N GLY A 92 -4.22 -6.51 -12.00
CA GLY A 92 -3.09 -6.20 -12.89
C GLY A 92 -2.86 -4.70 -13.11
N THR A 93 -3.92 -3.89 -13.17
CA THR A 93 -3.80 -2.42 -13.23
C THR A 93 -3.13 -1.86 -11.98
N LEU A 94 -3.48 -2.38 -10.80
CA LEU A 94 -2.84 -2.00 -9.55
C LEU A 94 -1.36 -2.39 -9.55
N LEU A 95 -1.00 -3.58 -10.01
CA LEU A 95 0.40 -4.00 -10.08
C LEU A 95 1.20 -3.11 -11.03
N ALA A 96 0.69 -2.80 -12.21
CA ALA A 96 1.32 -1.88 -13.16
C ALA A 96 1.52 -0.46 -12.55
N PHE A 97 0.55 -0.02 -11.75
CA PHE A 97 0.64 1.23 -11.01
C PHE A 97 1.73 1.18 -9.92
N LEU A 98 1.75 0.11 -9.11
CA LEU A 98 2.69 -0.05 -8.00
C LEU A 98 4.14 -0.20 -8.49
N ASP A 99 4.38 -0.97 -9.56
CA ASP A 99 5.71 -1.10 -10.17
C ASP A 99 6.29 0.27 -10.51
N ARG A 100 5.49 1.13 -11.11
CA ARG A 100 5.90 2.47 -11.48
C ARG A 100 6.00 3.39 -10.26
N LEU A 101 5.03 3.39 -9.37
CA LEU A 101 5.03 4.22 -8.16
C LEU A 101 6.26 3.94 -7.30
N PHE A 102 6.52 2.67 -7.00
CA PHE A 102 7.63 2.28 -6.11
C PHE A 102 9.00 2.43 -6.77
N TYR A 103 9.11 2.17 -8.07
CA TYR A 103 10.38 2.32 -8.79
C TYR A 103 10.74 3.79 -9.03
N SER A 104 9.77 4.65 -9.35
CA SER A 104 10.04 6.06 -9.67
C SER A 104 10.09 6.99 -8.44
N SER A 105 9.65 6.53 -7.28
CA SER A 105 9.72 7.29 -6.03
C SER A 105 11.09 7.12 -5.35
N ASP A 106 11.63 8.21 -4.82
CA ASP A 106 12.86 8.17 -4.06
C ASP A 106 12.76 7.20 -2.88
N SER A 107 13.80 6.40 -2.67
CA SER A 107 13.85 5.41 -1.60
C SER A 107 13.81 6.05 -0.20
N SER A 108 14.34 7.27 -0.05
CA SER A 108 14.32 8.01 1.23
C SER A 108 12.91 8.39 1.66
N TRP A 109 11.97 8.56 0.72
CA TRP A 109 10.58 8.88 1.06
C TRP A 109 9.83 7.70 1.64
N LYS A 110 10.23 6.49 1.29
CA LYS A 110 9.55 5.23 1.67
C LYS A 110 10.06 4.69 3.01
N HIS A 111 11.34 4.88 3.28
CA HIS A 111 12.01 4.30 4.44
C HIS A 111 11.29 4.64 5.75
N MET A 112 10.91 3.59 6.50
CA MET A 112 10.19 3.66 7.78
C MET A 112 8.76 4.23 7.73
N LYS A 113 8.16 4.44 6.56
CA LYS A 113 6.70 4.64 6.48
C LYS A 113 5.98 3.33 6.72
N VAL A 114 4.84 3.38 7.40
CA VAL A 114 4.06 2.17 7.71
C VAL A 114 3.27 1.69 6.49
N GLY A 115 3.45 0.44 6.10
CA GLY A 115 2.72 -0.19 5.01
C GLY A 115 1.66 -1.18 5.47
N ALA A 116 0.57 -1.34 4.72
CA ALA A 116 -0.38 -2.43 4.89
C ALA A 116 -1.03 -2.84 3.58
N ALA A 117 -1.12 -4.16 3.34
CA ALA A 117 -1.90 -4.73 2.26
C ALA A 117 -3.28 -5.16 2.77
N VAL A 118 -4.32 -4.94 1.95
CA VAL A 118 -5.71 -5.38 2.19
C VAL A 118 -6.22 -6.09 0.95
N VAL A 119 -6.80 -7.27 1.13
CA VAL A 119 -7.27 -8.08 0.00
C VAL A 119 -8.73 -8.44 0.17
N SER A 120 -9.51 -8.30 -0.89
CA SER A 120 -10.89 -8.77 -0.95
C SER A 120 -11.03 -9.94 -1.92
N CYS A 121 -11.68 -11.01 -1.50
CA CYS A 121 -11.99 -12.13 -2.38
C CYS A 121 -13.37 -12.73 -2.08
N ARG A 122 -13.93 -13.41 -3.07
CA ARG A 122 -15.14 -14.20 -2.85
C ARG A 122 -14.85 -15.47 -2.04
N ARG A 123 -13.72 -16.15 -2.31
CA ARG A 123 -13.42 -17.46 -1.71
C ARG A 123 -11.93 -17.73 -1.50
N GLY A 124 -11.07 -17.60 -2.50
CA GLY A 124 -9.67 -18.01 -2.42
C GLY A 124 -8.73 -17.14 -3.24
N GLY A 125 -7.40 -17.32 -3.05
CA GLY A 125 -6.34 -16.56 -3.69
C GLY A 125 -5.92 -15.31 -2.93
N ASN A 126 -6.54 -15.02 -1.80
CA ASN A 126 -6.27 -13.87 -0.95
C ASN A 126 -4.87 -13.88 -0.34
N THR A 127 -4.41 -15.01 0.22
CA THR A 127 -3.07 -15.10 0.82
C THR A 127 -1.97 -14.89 -0.22
N ALA A 128 -2.09 -15.50 -1.40
CA ALA A 128 -1.13 -15.28 -2.48
C ALA A 128 -1.10 -13.81 -2.93
N SER A 129 -2.26 -13.16 -3.04
CA SER A 129 -2.35 -11.73 -3.37
C SER A 129 -1.78 -10.85 -2.26
N PHE A 130 -2.03 -11.18 -1.00
CA PHE A 130 -1.50 -10.50 0.17
C PHE A 130 0.03 -10.53 0.19
N ASP A 131 0.64 -11.70 -0.08
CA ASP A 131 2.09 -11.85 -0.15
C ASP A 131 2.72 -11.00 -1.27
N VAL A 132 2.09 -10.95 -2.43
CA VAL A 132 2.56 -10.12 -3.55
C VAL A 132 2.59 -8.64 -3.15
N LEU A 133 1.52 -8.12 -2.53
CA LEU A 133 1.44 -6.72 -2.15
C LEU A 133 2.44 -6.34 -1.05
N ASN A 134 2.67 -7.22 -0.07
CA ASN A 134 3.62 -6.95 1.01
C ASN A 134 5.07 -6.86 0.54
N LYS A 135 5.43 -7.46 -0.61
CA LYS A 135 6.78 -7.35 -1.18
C LYS A 135 7.16 -5.92 -1.57
N TYR A 136 6.19 -5.09 -1.99
CA TYR A 136 6.45 -3.68 -2.27
C TYR A 136 6.93 -2.92 -1.03
N PHE A 137 6.35 -3.22 0.13
CA PHE A 137 6.73 -2.59 1.39
C PHE A 137 8.09 -3.10 1.87
N THR A 138 8.26 -4.43 1.91
CA THR A 138 9.47 -5.04 2.49
C THR A 138 10.74 -4.69 1.73
N ILE A 139 10.73 -4.68 0.38
CA ILE A 139 11.88 -4.25 -0.42
C ILE A 139 12.18 -2.74 -0.27
N SER A 140 11.19 -1.95 0.13
CA SER A 140 11.30 -0.49 0.26
C SER A 140 11.70 -0.03 1.67
N GLY A 141 11.99 -0.95 2.59
CA GLY A 141 12.29 -0.62 3.99
C GLY A 141 11.10 -0.01 4.74
N MET A 142 9.88 -0.38 4.34
CA MET A 142 8.65 0.03 5.00
C MET A 142 8.20 -1.07 5.96
N PRO A 143 8.09 -0.81 7.27
CA PRO A 143 7.51 -1.76 8.22
C PRO A 143 6.06 -2.08 7.86
N VAL A 144 5.71 -3.38 7.86
CA VAL A 144 4.37 -3.85 7.53
C VAL A 144 3.54 -4.00 8.80
N ALA A 145 2.41 -3.30 8.86
CA ALA A 145 1.48 -3.45 9.96
C ALA A 145 0.72 -4.78 9.86
N SER A 146 0.62 -5.48 10.99
CA SER A 146 -0.20 -6.67 11.14
C SER A 146 -1.50 -6.36 11.87
N SER A 147 -2.48 -7.24 11.71
CA SER A 147 -3.73 -7.24 12.45
C SER A 147 -3.86 -8.51 13.30
N THR A 148 -5.09 -8.86 13.68
CA THR A 148 -5.41 -10.10 14.43
C THR A 148 -5.53 -11.32 13.52
N TYR A 149 -5.56 -11.12 12.21
CA TYR A 149 -5.51 -12.15 11.17
C TYR A 149 -4.88 -11.54 9.90
N TRP A 150 -4.71 -12.32 8.81
CA TRP A 150 -4.32 -11.76 7.52
C TRP A 150 -5.35 -10.74 7.05
N ASN A 151 -4.89 -9.64 6.50
CA ASN A 151 -5.72 -8.46 6.20
C ASN A 151 -6.62 -8.71 4.99
N GLN A 152 -7.71 -9.40 5.19
CA GLN A 152 -8.63 -9.82 4.13
C GLN A 152 -10.08 -9.67 4.54
N VAL A 153 -10.94 -9.47 3.53
CA VAL A 153 -12.40 -9.55 3.66
C VAL A 153 -12.97 -10.47 2.59
N HIS A 154 -14.11 -11.08 2.89
CA HIS A 154 -14.80 -11.99 1.99
C HIS A 154 -16.15 -11.42 1.57
N GLY A 155 -16.47 -11.56 0.29
CA GLY A 155 -17.76 -11.15 -0.28
C GLY A 155 -17.75 -11.14 -1.80
N PHE A 156 -18.91 -11.25 -2.40
CA PHE A 156 -19.14 -11.04 -3.82
C PHE A 156 -19.54 -9.58 -4.11
N SER A 157 -20.14 -8.93 -3.13
CA SER A 157 -20.59 -7.54 -3.15
C SER A 157 -20.15 -6.81 -1.88
N ALA A 158 -20.23 -5.48 -1.87
CA ALA A 158 -20.00 -4.68 -0.66
C ALA A 158 -20.94 -5.08 0.49
N GLU A 159 -22.19 -5.42 0.17
CA GLU A 159 -23.17 -5.85 1.18
C GLU A 159 -22.80 -7.20 1.82
N ASP A 160 -22.09 -8.08 1.10
CA ASP A 160 -21.57 -9.31 1.69
C ASP A 160 -20.38 -9.03 2.62
N VAL A 161 -19.51 -8.11 2.26
CA VAL A 161 -18.41 -7.68 3.14
C VAL A 161 -18.91 -7.12 4.45
N LYS A 162 -20.03 -6.41 4.47
CA LYS A 162 -20.67 -5.93 5.71
C LYS A 162 -21.10 -7.05 6.64
N LYS A 163 -21.30 -8.27 6.13
CA LYS A 163 -21.63 -9.48 6.91
C LYS A 163 -20.39 -10.24 7.38
N ASP A 164 -19.22 -9.95 6.80
CA ASP A 164 -17.92 -10.51 7.21
C ASP A 164 -17.41 -9.76 8.46
N LEU A 165 -18.01 -10.08 9.61
CA LEU A 165 -17.72 -9.39 10.86
C LEU A 165 -16.27 -9.55 11.31
N GLU A 166 -15.63 -10.71 11.04
CA GLU A 166 -14.24 -10.97 11.35
C GLU A 166 -13.32 -10.16 10.42
N GLY A 167 -13.61 -10.13 9.13
CA GLY A 167 -12.88 -9.31 8.17
C GLY A 167 -12.93 -7.82 8.51
N LEU A 168 -14.10 -7.28 8.83
CA LEU A 168 -14.23 -5.89 9.26
C LEU A 168 -13.53 -5.61 10.60
N GLN A 169 -13.60 -6.54 11.56
CA GLN A 169 -12.83 -6.44 12.80
C GLN A 169 -11.32 -6.41 12.51
N THR A 170 -10.85 -7.25 11.59
CA THR A 170 -9.45 -7.27 11.14
C THR A 170 -9.05 -5.92 10.55
N MET A 171 -9.90 -5.27 9.74
CA MET A 171 -9.65 -3.94 9.20
C MET A 171 -9.54 -2.87 10.31
N ARG A 172 -10.42 -2.89 11.30
CA ARG A 172 -10.36 -1.94 12.43
C ARG A 172 -9.08 -2.12 13.25
N ASN A 173 -8.73 -3.35 13.58
CA ASN A 173 -7.51 -3.65 14.33
C ASN A 173 -6.25 -3.26 13.54
N LEU A 174 -6.23 -3.50 12.21
CA LEU A 174 -5.15 -3.06 11.34
C LEU A 174 -4.99 -1.54 11.37
N ALA A 175 -6.06 -0.78 11.25
CA ALA A 175 -6.02 0.68 11.27
C ALA A 175 -5.50 1.22 12.62
N ARG A 176 -5.93 0.64 13.75
CA ARG A 176 -5.43 1.00 15.09
C ARG A 176 -3.95 0.68 15.26
N ASN A 177 -3.52 -0.50 14.79
CA ASN A 177 -2.11 -0.89 14.85
C ASN A 177 -1.24 0.04 13.98
N MET A 178 -1.71 0.39 12.77
CA MET A 178 -1.02 1.37 11.94
C MET A 178 -0.93 2.74 12.61
N ALA A 179 -2.03 3.23 13.20
CA ALA A 179 -2.04 4.52 13.90
C ALA A 179 -1.03 4.53 15.07
N PHE A 180 -0.98 3.43 15.84
CA PHE A 180 0.01 3.26 16.92
C PHE A 180 1.44 3.29 16.38
N MET A 181 1.74 2.51 15.31
CA MET A 181 3.07 2.46 14.70
C MET A 181 3.49 3.82 14.15
N ILE A 182 2.60 4.53 13.46
CA ILE A 182 2.88 5.86 12.90
C ILE A 182 3.28 6.85 14.00
N ARG A 183 2.54 6.87 15.11
CA ARG A 183 2.85 7.74 16.26
C ARG A 183 4.18 7.35 16.90
N ALA A 184 4.37 6.05 17.19
CA ALA A 184 5.61 5.55 17.79
C ALA A 184 6.84 5.84 16.92
N PHE A 185 6.72 5.73 15.60
CA PHE A 185 7.82 6.04 14.69
C PHE A 185 8.08 7.54 14.57
N ALA A 186 7.05 8.38 14.66
CA ALA A 186 7.23 9.83 14.73
C ALA A 186 8.02 10.24 15.97
N ASP A 187 7.64 9.73 17.14
CA ASP A 187 8.33 9.98 18.42
C ASP A 187 9.76 9.42 18.40
N ALA A 188 9.95 8.21 17.88
CA ALA A 188 11.27 7.59 17.77
C ALA A 188 12.18 8.35 16.78
N LYS A 189 11.63 8.83 15.67
CA LYS A 189 12.36 9.64 14.68
C LYS A 189 12.83 10.98 15.28
N GLU A 190 11.99 11.61 16.09
CA GLU A 190 12.35 12.86 16.78
C GLU A 190 13.45 12.61 17.82
N THR A 191 13.39 11.49 18.56
CA THR A 191 14.32 11.18 19.64
C THR A 191 15.65 10.61 19.15
N TYR A 192 15.64 9.69 18.18
CA TYR A 192 16.80 8.89 17.77
C TYR A 192 17.22 9.12 16.31
N GLY A 193 16.42 9.83 15.50
CA GLY A 193 16.58 9.87 14.06
C GLY A 193 16.09 8.57 13.37
N LEU A 194 16.12 8.55 12.06
CA LEU A 194 15.81 7.33 11.31
C LEU A 194 17.01 6.35 11.34
N PRO A 195 16.76 5.03 11.32
CA PRO A 195 17.82 4.04 11.18
C PRO A 195 18.65 4.30 9.92
N LYS A 196 19.97 4.19 10.05
CA LYS A 196 20.88 4.33 8.90
C LYS A 196 20.66 3.16 7.95
N ALA A 197 20.37 3.44 6.68
CA ALA A 197 20.30 2.44 5.63
C ALA A 197 21.66 2.35 4.92
N GLU A 198 22.32 1.18 4.98
CA GLU A 198 23.51 0.89 4.19
C GLU A 198 23.11 0.46 2.78
N LYS A 199 23.82 0.97 1.76
CA LYS A 199 23.60 0.65 0.34
C LYS A 199 24.92 0.48 -0.40
N ASP A 200 25.99 0.16 0.32
CA ASP A 200 27.36 0.15 -0.21
C ASP A 200 27.70 -1.16 -0.94
N CYS A 201 26.90 -2.22 -0.71
CA CYS A 201 27.07 -3.52 -1.34
C CYS A 201 25.92 -3.83 -2.28
N PHE A 202 26.25 -4.21 -3.49
CA PHE A 202 25.28 -4.55 -4.54
C PHE A 202 25.73 -5.85 -5.25
N THR A 203 24.85 -6.84 -5.30
CA THR A 203 25.12 -8.09 -6.01
C THR A 203 24.71 -7.97 -7.46
N SER A 204 25.67 -8.15 -8.38
CA SER A 204 25.46 -8.19 -9.82
C SER A 204 26.00 -9.49 -10.42
N PHE A 205 25.23 -10.13 -11.29
CA PHE A 205 25.68 -11.30 -12.04
C PHE A 205 26.13 -10.89 -13.46
N PRO A 206 27.10 -11.66 -14.06
CA PRO A 206 27.65 -12.96 -13.65
C PRO A 206 28.86 -12.90 -12.70
N ASP A 207 29.40 -11.76 -12.41
CA ASP A 207 30.65 -11.64 -11.64
C ASP A 207 30.43 -11.58 -10.10
N GLY A 208 29.21 -11.58 -9.64
CA GLY A 208 28.85 -11.58 -8.22
C GLY A 208 29.10 -10.26 -7.48
N LYS A 209 29.33 -9.18 -8.22
CA LYS A 209 29.62 -7.84 -7.69
C LYS A 209 28.39 -6.94 -7.74
#